data_9aebde2f2f2447cee09decf0df845251
#
_entry.id   9aebde2f2f2447cee09decf0df845251
#
_cell.length_a   1.000
_cell.length_b   1.000
_cell.length_c   1.000
_cell.angle_alpha   90.00
_cell.angle_beta   90.00
_cell.angle_gamma   90.00
#
_symmetry.space_group_name_H-M   'P 1'
#
loop_
_entity.id
_entity.type
_entity.pdbx_description
1 polymer ?
#
loop_
_entity_poly.entity_id
_entity_poly.type
_entity_poly.pdbx_seq_one_letter_code
_entity_poly.pdbx_strand_id
1 'polypeptide(L)'
;MNFLRRLKPSSREASLALILIVAVGGTGLINPRFLTGDGTRDLFTSTSVVALLAIGIAPIVIMRHIDLSISSTVGLTAWVVADFCAKNPDFTWVQCFIIGPVIGIAVGILNGLLVAGLRL
;
A
#
# COMPACT_ATOMS: atom_id res chain seq x y z
N MET A 1 -10.72 -5.05 35.26
CA MET A 1 -12.00 -4.66 34.64
C MET A 1 -11.89 -3.39 33.78
N ASN A 2 -10.67 -3.05 33.24
CA ASN A 2 -10.42 -1.80 32.49
C ASN A 2 -10.06 -1.99 31.00
N PHE A 3 -10.08 -3.22 30.48
CA PHE A 3 -9.72 -3.48 29.09
C PHE A 3 -10.80 -2.98 28.11
N LEU A 4 -12.07 -3.13 28.46
CA LEU A 4 -13.20 -2.69 27.61
C LEU A 4 -13.35 -1.15 27.53
N ARG A 5 -12.76 -0.41 28.46
CA ARG A 5 -12.78 1.06 28.45
C ARG A 5 -11.82 1.65 27.42
N ARG A 6 -10.81 0.88 26.97
CA ARG A 6 -9.86 1.27 25.90
C ARG A 6 -10.43 1.08 24.49
N LEU A 7 -11.54 0.37 24.34
CA LEU A 7 -12.19 0.11 23.04
C LEU A 7 -13.24 1.18 22.67
N LYS A 8 -13.38 2.22 23.48
CA LYS A 8 -14.28 3.32 23.10
C LYS A 8 -13.56 4.12 22.00
N PRO A 9 -14.04 4.09 20.73
CA PRO A 9 -13.39 4.84 19.67
C PRO A 9 -13.30 6.30 20.04
N SER A 10 -12.17 6.92 19.79
CA SER A 10 -12.03 8.36 19.96
C SER A 10 -13.02 9.06 19.00
N SER A 11 -13.42 10.29 19.31
CA SER A 11 -14.30 11.06 18.43
C SER A 11 -13.76 11.15 16.99
N ARG A 12 -12.43 11.12 16.82
CA ARG A 12 -11.76 11.10 15.51
C ARG A 12 -11.96 9.76 14.78
N GLU A 13 -11.81 8.64 15.46
CA GLU A 13 -12.02 7.30 14.88
C GLU A 13 -13.47 7.10 14.48
N ALA A 14 -14.41 7.54 15.31
CA ALA A 14 -15.83 7.49 15.01
C ALA A 14 -16.19 8.36 13.78
N SER A 15 -15.62 9.56 13.67
CA SER A 15 -15.81 10.42 12.51
C SER A 15 -15.24 9.82 11.23
N LEU A 16 -14.04 9.22 11.29
CA LEU A 16 -13.43 8.55 10.14
C LEU A 16 -14.25 7.34 9.70
N ALA A 17 -14.74 6.54 10.64
CA ALA A 17 -15.61 5.40 10.35
C ALA A 17 -16.92 5.84 9.69
N LEU A 18 -17.53 6.92 10.19
CA LEU A 18 -18.75 7.49 9.61
C LEU A 18 -18.51 7.98 8.18
N ILE A 19 -17.42 8.72 7.94
CA ILE A 19 -17.05 9.20 6.60
C ILE A 19 -16.86 8.01 5.65
N LEU A 20 -16.19 6.96 6.10
CA LEU A 20 -15.97 5.75 5.31
C LEU A 20 -17.29 5.05 4.95
N ILE A 21 -18.19 4.90 5.92
CA ILE A 21 -19.52 4.30 5.72
C ILE A 21 -20.33 5.12 4.71
N VAL A 22 -20.33 6.45 4.86
CA VAL A 22 -21.05 7.35 3.95
C VAL A 22 -20.43 7.29 2.55
N ALA A 23 -19.11 7.27 2.43
CA ALA A 23 -18.42 7.20 1.15
C ALA A 23 -18.72 5.87 0.42
N VAL A 24 -18.56 4.74 1.11
CA VAL A 24 -18.81 3.41 0.52
C VAL A 24 -20.29 3.23 0.21
N GLY A 25 -21.19 3.58 1.14
CA GLY A 25 -22.63 3.48 0.93
C GLY A 25 -23.12 4.41 -0.17
N GLY A 26 -22.69 5.67 -0.17
CA GLY A 26 -23.02 6.64 -1.21
C GLY A 26 -22.55 6.22 -2.60
N THR A 27 -21.31 5.74 -2.72
CA THR A 27 -20.77 5.22 -3.99
C THR A 27 -21.56 4.00 -4.45
N GLY A 28 -21.90 3.09 -3.55
CA GLY A 28 -22.70 1.90 -3.84
C GLY A 28 -24.11 2.22 -4.34
N LEU A 29 -24.73 3.29 -3.83
CA LEU A 29 -26.04 3.76 -4.28
C LEU A 29 -25.98 4.41 -5.66
N ILE A 30 -24.91 5.15 -5.97
CA ILE A 30 -24.73 5.83 -7.28
C ILE A 30 -24.28 4.83 -8.34
N ASN A 31 -23.42 3.89 -7.99
CA ASN A 31 -22.90 2.89 -8.90
C ASN A 31 -23.08 1.48 -8.32
N PRO A 32 -24.16 0.77 -8.70
CA PRO A 32 -24.43 -0.58 -8.19
C PRO A 32 -23.30 -1.59 -8.47
N ARG A 33 -22.49 -1.37 -9.53
CA ARG A 33 -21.32 -2.23 -9.81
C ARG A 33 -20.27 -2.21 -8.72
N PHE A 34 -20.21 -1.13 -7.95
CA PHE A 34 -19.24 -0.97 -6.85
C PHE A 34 -19.41 -2.04 -5.76
N LEU A 35 -20.66 -2.46 -5.50
CA LEU A 35 -20.99 -3.49 -4.51
C LEU A 35 -21.14 -4.90 -5.11
N THR A 36 -20.85 -5.08 -6.40
CA THR A 36 -20.78 -6.43 -6.99
C THR A 36 -19.54 -7.19 -6.53
N GLY A 37 -19.51 -8.51 -6.78
CA GLY A 37 -18.35 -9.34 -6.45
C GLY A 37 -17.04 -8.83 -7.07
N ASP A 38 -17.08 -8.35 -8.31
CA ASP A 38 -15.91 -7.79 -9.01
C ASP A 38 -15.51 -6.44 -8.41
N GLY A 39 -16.46 -5.53 -8.18
CA GLY A 39 -16.18 -4.22 -7.60
C GLY A 39 -15.62 -4.32 -6.18
N THR A 40 -16.16 -5.22 -5.35
CA THR A 40 -15.63 -5.47 -4.01
C THR A 40 -14.24 -6.09 -4.05
N ARG A 41 -13.98 -7.03 -4.97
CA ARG A 41 -12.64 -7.61 -5.16
C ARG A 41 -11.62 -6.54 -5.54
N ASP A 42 -11.94 -5.65 -6.47
CA ASP A 42 -11.06 -4.57 -6.89
C ASP A 42 -10.79 -3.60 -5.73
N LEU A 43 -11.81 -3.29 -4.93
CA LEU A 43 -11.68 -2.46 -3.73
C LEU A 43 -10.72 -3.10 -2.72
N PHE A 44 -10.91 -4.38 -2.41
CA PHE A 44 -10.03 -5.10 -1.46
C PHE A 44 -8.60 -5.21 -2.00
N THR A 45 -8.42 -5.49 -3.28
CA THR A 45 -7.09 -5.55 -3.90
C THR A 45 -6.37 -4.22 -3.80
N SER A 46 -7.03 -3.13 -4.19
CA SER A 46 -6.45 -1.77 -4.11
C SER A 46 -6.15 -1.37 -2.67
N THR A 47 -7.06 -1.66 -1.74
CA THR A 47 -6.87 -1.38 -0.31
C THR A 47 -5.71 -2.18 0.27
N SER A 48 -5.52 -3.43 -0.14
CA SER A 48 -4.41 -4.28 0.31
C SER A 48 -3.07 -3.70 -0.12
N VAL A 49 -2.96 -3.20 -1.34
CA VAL A 49 -1.74 -2.53 -1.83
C VAL A 49 -1.43 -1.29 -0.98
N VAL A 50 -2.44 -0.44 -0.75
CA VAL A 50 -2.26 0.77 0.08
C VAL A 50 -1.89 0.41 1.51
N ALA A 51 -2.50 -0.63 2.09
CA ALA A 51 -2.18 -1.09 3.44
C ALA A 51 -0.73 -1.59 3.55
N LEU A 52 -0.24 -2.36 2.57
CA LEU A 52 1.16 -2.80 2.54
C LEU A 52 2.12 -1.62 2.44
N LEU A 53 1.82 -0.64 1.59
CA LEU A 53 2.62 0.59 1.49
C LEU A 53 2.61 1.37 2.81
N ALA A 54 1.46 1.51 3.46
CA ALA A 54 1.34 2.18 4.75
C ALA A 54 2.18 1.51 5.85
N ILE A 55 2.20 0.17 5.89
CA ILE A 55 3.05 -0.58 6.81
C ILE A 55 4.54 -0.33 6.51
N GLY A 56 4.92 -0.33 5.23
CA GLY A 56 6.30 -0.06 4.81
C GLY A 56 6.77 1.36 5.14
N ILE A 57 5.88 2.36 5.05
CA ILE A 57 6.20 3.76 5.35
C ILE A 57 6.21 4.05 6.86
N ALA A 58 5.43 3.30 7.65
CA ALA A 58 5.24 3.58 9.06
C ALA A 58 6.55 3.77 9.87
N PRO A 59 7.61 2.94 9.72
CA PRO A 59 8.87 3.15 10.42
C PRO A 59 9.53 4.50 10.07
N ILE A 60 9.48 4.91 8.80
CA ILE A 60 10.08 6.15 8.31
C ILE A 60 9.37 7.37 8.92
N VAL A 61 8.03 7.33 8.96
CA VAL A 61 7.21 8.37 9.58
C VAL A 61 7.44 8.45 11.08
N ILE A 62 7.58 7.30 11.76
CA ILE A 62 7.90 7.26 13.20
C ILE A 62 9.25 7.92 13.49
N MET A 63 10.24 7.75 12.61
CA MET A 63 11.54 8.41 12.69
C MET A 63 11.51 9.89 12.27
N ARG A 64 10.33 10.43 11.96
CA ARG A 64 10.12 11.83 11.51
C ARG A 64 10.86 12.16 10.21
N HIS A 65 11.08 11.17 9.36
CA HIS A 65 11.63 11.35 8.02
C HIS A 65 10.52 11.24 6.97
N ILE A 66 10.78 11.80 5.80
CA ILE A 66 9.88 11.72 4.66
C ILE A 66 10.64 11.02 3.53
N ASP A 67 10.11 9.92 3.04
CA ASP A 67 10.65 9.22 1.88
C ASP A 67 9.76 9.48 0.66
N LEU A 68 10.22 10.33 -0.24
CA LEU A 68 9.54 10.65 -1.49
C LEU A 68 9.83 9.62 -2.60
N SER A 69 10.77 8.70 -2.37
CA SER A 69 11.18 7.71 -3.37
C SER A 69 10.23 6.52 -3.47
N ILE A 70 9.32 6.34 -2.51
CA ILE A 70 8.42 5.19 -2.44
C ILE A 70 7.57 5.06 -3.70
N SER A 71 6.96 6.15 -4.18
CA SER A 71 6.14 6.13 -5.39
C SER A 71 6.94 5.74 -6.62
N SER A 72 8.17 6.23 -6.74
CA SER A 72 9.09 5.90 -7.84
C SER A 72 9.52 4.43 -7.76
N THR A 73 9.80 3.93 -6.57
CA THR A 73 10.19 2.53 -6.32
C THR A 73 9.06 1.58 -6.70
N VAL A 74 7.81 1.91 -6.31
CA VAL A 74 6.62 1.12 -6.68
C VAL A 74 6.43 1.12 -8.19
N GLY A 75 6.51 2.30 -8.85
CA GLY A 75 6.37 2.42 -10.30
C GLY A 75 7.45 1.64 -11.06
N LEU A 76 8.71 1.78 -10.65
CA LEU A 76 9.83 1.04 -11.23
C LEU A 76 9.64 -0.48 -11.08
N THR A 77 9.30 -0.93 -9.88
CA THR A 77 9.09 -2.36 -9.60
C THR A 77 7.95 -2.93 -10.43
N ALA A 78 6.82 -2.23 -10.49
CA ALA A 78 5.68 -2.64 -11.28
C ALA A 78 6.02 -2.73 -12.78
N TRP A 79 6.76 -1.73 -13.30
CA TRP A 79 7.19 -1.72 -14.68
C TRP A 79 8.14 -2.88 -15.01
N VAL A 80 9.17 -3.11 -14.18
CA VAL A 80 10.12 -4.21 -14.39
C VAL A 80 9.43 -5.56 -14.36
N VAL A 81 8.57 -5.80 -13.36
CA VAL A 81 7.82 -7.07 -13.26
C VAL A 81 6.91 -7.26 -14.48
N ALA A 82 6.21 -6.22 -14.92
CA ALA A 82 5.34 -6.29 -16.09
C ALA A 82 6.13 -6.58 -17.37
N ASP A 83 7.30 -5.95 -17.56
CA ASP A 83 8.18 -6.17 -18.72
C ASP A 83 8.73 -7.61 -18.74
N PHE A 84 9.13 -8.15 -17.58
CA PHE A 84 9.53 -9.55 -17.45
C PHE A 84 8.39 -10.52 -17.77
N CYS A 85 7.18 -10.28 -17.28
CA CYS A 85 6.01 -11.08 -17.60
C CYS A 85 5.71 -11.06 -19.11
N ALA A 86 5.80 -9.90 -19.73
CA ALA A 86 5.50 -9.74 -21.17
C ALA A 86 6.51 -10.48 -22.06
N LYS A 87 7.80 -10.52 -21.66
CA LYS A 87 8.87 -11.15 -22.44
C LYS A 87 9.03 -12.65 -22.19
N ASN A 88 8.51 -13.15 -21.08
CA ASN A 88 8.65 -14.55 -20.67
C ASN A 88 7.28 -15.15 -20.36
N PRO A 89 6.62 -15.83 -21.32
CA PRO A 89 5.30 -16.42 -21.12
C PRO A 89 5.23 -17.45 -19.98
N ASP A 90 6.36 -18.10 -19.67
CA ASP A 90 6.48 -19.09 -18.58
C ASP A 90 6.75 -18.47 -17.22
N PHE A 91 6.72 -17.13 -17.13
CA PHE A 91 6.98 -16.40 -15.90
C PHE A 91 5.84 -16.58 -14.90
N THR A 92 6.16 -17.16 -13.75
CA THR A 92 5.17 -17.53 -12.74
C THR A 92 4.96 -16.43 -11.71
N TRP A 93 3.81 -16.45 -11.04
CA TRP A 93 3.52 -15.54 -9.92
C TRP A 93 4.57 -15.63 -8.79
N VAL A 94 5.20 -16.80 -8.60
CA VAL A 94 6.27 -17.00 -7.60
C VAL A 94 7.49 -16.15 -7.95
N GLN A 95 7.86 -16.11 -9.23
CA GLN A 95 8.98 -15.28 -9.71
C GLN A 95 8.68 -13.78 -9.54
N CYS A 96 7.44 -13.34 -9.81
CA CYS A 96 7.01 -11.96 -9.52
C CYS A 96 7.17 -11.62 -8.03
N PHE A 97 6.79 -12.56 -7.16
CA PHE A 97 6.86 -12.39 -5.71
C PHE A 97 8.29 -12.33 -5.18
N ILE A 98 9.26 -12.87 -5.91
CA ILE A 98 10.70 -12.78 -5.59
C ILE A 98 11.31 -11.50 -6.17
N ILE A 99 11.05 -11.21 -7.44
CA ILE A 99 11.69 -10.07 -8.14
C ILE A 99 11.25 -8.73 -7.56
N GLY A 100 9.98 -8.59 -7.22
CA GLY A 100 9.47 -7.35 -6.62
C GLY A 100 10.25 -6.90 -5.39
N PRO A 101 10.32 -7.72 -4.32
CA PRO A 101 11.15 -7.42 -3.15
C PRO A 101 12.63 -7.20 -3.43
N VAL A 102 13.23 -7.96 -4.36
CA VAL A 102 14.65 -7.78 -4.74
C VAL A 102 14.90 -6.39 -5.29
N ILE A 103 14.03 -5.91 -6.19
CA ILE A 103 14.13 -4.55 -6.73
C ILE A 103 13.94 -3.52 -5.60
N GLY A 104 12.93 -3.70 -4.76
CA GLY A 104 12.68 -2.81 -3.63
C GLY A 104 13.87 -2.71 -2.68
N ILE A 105 14.49 -3.84 -2.34
CA ILE A 105 15.71 -3.88 -1.49
C ILE A 105 16.88 -3.17 -2.19
N ALA A 106 17.11 -3.41 -3.48
CA ALA A 106 18.20 -2.79 -4.23
C ALA A 106 18.06 -1.25 -4.25
N VAL A 107 16.85 -0.75 -4.54
CA VAL A 107 16.56 0.70 -4.51
C VAL A 107 16.67 1.25 -3.10
N GLY A 108 16.16 0.53 -2.09
CA GLY A 108 16.25 0.93 -0.69
C GLY A 108 17.70 1.04 -0.19
N ILE A 109 18.56 0.09 -0.56
CA ILE A 109 19.99 0.15 -0.23
C ILE A 109 20.65 1.36 -0.91
N LEU A 110 20.38 1.60 -2.20
CA LEU A 110 20.92 2.76 -2.91
C LEU A 110 20.51 4.07 -2.26
N ASN A 111 19.22 4.24 -1.94
CA ASN A 111 18.72 5.43 -1.28
C ASN A 111 19.31 5.58 0.12
N GLY A 112 19.39 4.50 0.90
CA GLY A 112 19.97 4.51 2.23
C GLY A 112 21.46 4.90 2.22
N LEU A 113 22.24 4.40 1.26
CA LEU A 113 23.65 4.78 1.09
C LEU A 113 23.81 6.24 0.68
N LEU A 114 22.95 6.74 -0.22
CA LEU A 114 22.97 8.15 -0.61
C LEU A 114 22.67 9.08 0.57
N VAL A 115 21.62 8.78 1.32
CA VAL A 115 21.24 9.59 2.50
C VAL A 115 22.34 9.54 3.57
N ALA A 116 22.85 8.35 3.89
CA ALA A 116 23.91 8.19 4.89
C ALA A 116 25.26 8.79 4.43
N GLY A 117 25.60 8.64 3.16
CA GLY A 117 26.86 9.14 2.59
C GLY A 117 26.89 10.65 2.40
N LEU A 118 25.77 11.23 2.03
CA LEU A 118 25.62 12.68 1.81
C LEU A 118 25.21 13.45 3.08
N ARG A 119 24.91 12.72 4.17
CA ARG A 119 24.42 13.30 5.44
C ARG A 119 23.20 14.22 5.26
N LEU A 120 22.29 13.80 4.36
CA LEU A 120 21.04 14.50 4.07
C LEU A 120 19.98 14.24 5.14
#